data_d0c6a07eaba8a14d9ee1c24b50fa7bc5
#
_entry.id   d0c6a07eaba8a14d9ee1c24b50fa7bc5
#
_cell.length_a   1.000
_cell.length_b   1.000
_cell.length_c   1.000
_cell.angle_alpha   90.00
_cell.angle_beta   90.00
_cell.angle_gamma   90.00
#
_symmetry.space_group_name_H-M   'P 1'
#
loop_
_entity.id
_entity.type
_entity.pdbx_description
1 polymer ?
#
loop_
_entity_poly.entity_id
_entity_poly.type
_entity_poly.pdbx_seq_one_letter_code
_entity_poly.pdbx_strand_id
1 'polypeptide(L)'
;MKHITKVRELYEETIHWISESEDSWKNFLSCMGRLYQLDFLNTCMVYAQRPDASVLAGYDAWLEMDLPVARGSKGIAVFPSKIFGEGVTHVYDIQDVKGQGIRPWNWQVNGTNRRLLARELFPEIYEQEKKFKNSLDAFTRTNVWFMIEEEDEILKSLQKLAVLTGEGQEVKENQITEFLVNSVCYAVESRCGIRDDTLDFSFICGFSENEEVLYRTGRLVSHLSGRIVLQIARTMKNIDLERRQYYGRDRRNPVQGNEWRTDTSLRGRDERGEDAGVPEPLRQDRSTGNEEKIGYNIVGNYE
;
A
#
# COMPACT_ATOMS: atom_id res chain seq x y z
N MET A 1 1.13 21.04 26.31
CA MET A 1 2.58 20.91 26.18
C MET A 1 3.11 19.49 26.47
N LYS A 2 2.86 18.89 27.64
CA LYS A 2 3.41 17.54 27.97
C LYS A 2 3.04 16.40 27.00
N HIS A 3 1.90 16.44 26.33
CA HIS A 3 1.49 15.42 25.38
C HIS A 3 2.26 15.48 24.04
N ILE A 4 2.49 16.69 23.53
CA ILE A 4 3.23 16.90 22.28
C ILE A 4 4.69 16.45 22.44
N THR A 5 5.30 16.75 23.60
CA THR A 5 6.66 16.32 23.92
C THR A 5 6.80 14.80 23.87
N LYS A 6 5.88 14.06 24.49
CA LYS A 6 5.89 12.58 24.44
C LYS A 6 5.70 11.99 23.04
N VAL A 7 4.86 12.62 22.23
CA VAL A 7 4.64 12.18 20.83
C VAL A 7 5.87 12.41 19.99
N ARG A 8 6.58 13.52 20.23
CA ARG A 8 7.85 13.81 19.56
C ARG A 8 8.95 12.83 20.00
N GLU A 9 9.10 12.57 21.28
CA GLU A 9 10.03 11.56 21.81
C GLU A 9 9.75 10.18 21.17
N LEU A 10 8.48 9.76 21.09
CA LEU A 10 8.09 8.51 20.46
C LEU A 10 8.47 8.46 18.97
N TYR A 11 8.34 9.56 18.24
CA TYR A 11 8.76 9.66 16.85
C TYR A 11 10.29 9.52 16.72
N GLU A 12 11.06 10.25 17.52
CA GLU A 12 12.53 10.23 17.52
C GLU A 12 13.05 8.80 17.85
N GLU A 13 12.47 8.13 18.85
CA GLU A 13 12.77 6.72 19.16
C GLU A 13 12.45 5.79 18.00
N THR A 14 11.32 6.00 17.32
CA THR A 14 10.90 5.16 16.19
C THR A 14 11.83 5.32 14.99
N ILE A 15 12.23 6.55 14.67
CA ILE A 15 13.19 6.84 13.61
C ILE A 15 14.51 6.10 13.84
N HIS A 16 15.02 6.12 15.06
CA HIS A 16 16.22 5.39 15.42
C HIS A 16 16.03 3.88 15.24
N TRP A 17 14.96 3.32 15.78
CA TRP A 17 14.68 1.89 15.72
C TRP A 17 14.49 1.34 14.31
N ILE A 18 13.76 2.04 13.43
CA ILE A 18 13.55 1.57 12.04
C ILE A 18 14.83 1.59 11.20
N SER A 19 15.87 2.33 11.61
CA SER A 19 17.15 2.44 10.92
C SER A 19 18.26 1.56 11.52
N GLU A 20 18.00 0.83 12.61
CA GLU A 20 19.00 -0.02 13.26
C GLU A 20 19.43 -1.22 12.42
N SER A 21 18.54 -1.75 11.60
CA SER A 21 18.82 -2.93 10.79
C SER A 21 17.94 -3.01 9.54
N GLU A 22 18.36 -3.80 8.56
CA GLU A 22 17.56 -4.11 7.39
C GLU A 22 16.20 -4.73 7.74
N ASP A 23 16.16 -5.62 8.73
CA ASP A 23 14.92 -6.26 9.17
C ASP A 23 13.96 -5.27 9.82
N SER A 24 14.48 -4.32 10.61
CA SER A 24 13.68 -3.23 11.18
C SER A 24 13.06 -2.38 10.07
N TRP A 25 13.85 -2.04 9.05
CA TRP A 25 13.38 -1.29 7.89
C TRP A 25 12.33 -2.07 7.09
N LYS A 26 12.55 -3.33 6.77
CA LYS A 26 11.60 -4.22 6.08
C LYS A 26 10.27 -4.33 6.83
N ASN A 27 10.31 -4.48 8.14
CA ASN A 27 9.11 -4.53 8.97
C ASN A 27 8.33 -3.21 8.93
N PHE A 28 9.03 -2.08 8.97
CA PHE A 28 8.45 -0.76 8.82
C PHE A 28 7.83 -0.56 7.43
N LEU A 29 8.55 -0.93 6.35
CA LEU A 29 8.03 -0.87 4.97
C LEU A 29 6.77 -1.72 4.79
N SER A 30 6.69 -2.88 5.43
CA SER A 30 5.48 -3.71 5.43
C SER A 30 4.29 -3.00 6.09
N CYS A 31 4.53 -2.26 7.16
CA CYS A 31 3.51 -1.41 7.79
C CYS A 31 3.11 -0.25 6.86
N MET A 32 4.09 0.42 6.25
CA MET A 32 3.85 1.51 5.29
C MET A 32 3.01 1.06 4.10
N GLY A 33 3.30 -0.11 3.53
CA GLY A 33 2.51 -0.67 2.44
C GLY A 33 1.05 -0.95 2.83
N ARG A 34 0.78 -1.40 4.07
CA ARG A 34 -0.60 -1.56 4.59
C ARG A 34 -1.30 -0.23 4.80
N LEU A 35 -0.56 0.76 5.31
CA LEU A 35 -1.05 2.09 5.66
C LEU A 35 -0.75 3.12 4.56
N TYR A 36 -0.73 2.70 3.31
CA TYR A 36 -0.33 3.47 2.13
C TYR A 36 -1.02 4.84 1.94
N GLN A 37 -2.06 5.11 2.71
CA GLN A 37 -2.76 6.38 2.72
C GLN A 37 -2.20 7.38 3.77
N LEU A 38 -1.31 6.93 4.65
CA LEU A 38 -0.65 7.79 5.61
C LEU A 38 0.66 8.33 5.05
N ASP A 39 1.03 9.53 5.47
CA ASP A 39 2.37 10.04 5.25
C ASP A 39 3.39 9.32 6.15
N PHE A 40 4.67 9.55 5.87
CA PHE A 40 5.76 8.92 6.62
C PHE A 40 5.69 9.19 8.11
N LEU A 41 5.44 10.44 8.51
CA LEU A 41 5.37 10.84 9.91
C LEU A 41 4.28 10.06 10.67
N ASN A 42 3.06 10.04 10.12
CA ASN A 42 1.96 9.33 10.72
C ASN A 42 2.12 7.81 10.66
N THR A 43 2.79 7.29 9.62
CA THR A 43 3.15 5.87 9.56
C THR A 43 4.11 5.50 10.69
N CYS A 44 5.13 6.33 10.99
CA CYS A 44 6.02 6.13 12.15
C CYS A 44 5.22 6.12 13.46
N MET A 45 4.31 7.08 13.63
CA MET A 45 3.48 7.16 14.83
C MET A 45 2.60 5.93 15.04
N VAL A 46 1.97 5.44 13.96
CA VAL A 46 1.16 4.22 14.04
C VAL A 46 2.04 3.00 14.29
N TYR A 47 3.16 2.87 13.60
CA TYR A 47 4.08 1.74 13.73
C TYR A 47 4.61 1.59 15.16
N ALA A 48 4.99 2.70 15.79
CA ALA A 48 5.45 2.71 17.18
C ALA A 48 4.40 2.22 18.19
N GLN A 49 3.13 2.51 17.93
CA GLN A 49 2.05 2.22 18.86
C GLN A 49 1.32 0.92 18.54
N ARG A 50 1.22 0.57 17.25
CA ARG A 50 0.50 -0.60 16.76
C ARG A 50 1.02 -1.04 15.38
N PRO A 51 2.13 -1.78 15.31
CA PRO A 51 2.77 -2.17 14.06
C PRO A 51 1.91 -3.08 13.17
N ASP A 52 0.90 -3.75 13.71
CA ASP A 52 -0.06 -4.62 13.02
C ASP A 52 -1.33 -3.89 12.52
N ALA A 53 -1.45 -2.59 12.74
CA ALA A 53 -2.58 -1.80 12.27
C ALA A 53 -2.81 -1.94 10.76
N SER A 54 -4.07 -1.92 10.34
CA SER A 54 -4.45 -2.21 8.95
C SER A 54 -5.41 -1.19 8.33
N VAL A 55 -6.50 -0.84 9.00
CA VAL A 55 -7.49 0.12 8.53
C VAL A 55 -7.80 1.08 9.67
N LEU A 56 -7.48 2.34 9.47
CA LEU A 56 -7.56 3.36 10.50
C LEU A 56 -8.61 4.40 10.16
N ALA A 57 -9.41 4.79 11.17
CA ALA A 57 -10.28 5.94 11.07
C ALA A 57 -10.45 6.63 12.43
N GLY A 58 -10.92 7.88 12.41
CA GLY A 58 -11.31 8.59 13.60
C GLY A 58 -12.55 7.97 14.25
N TYR A 59 -12.79 8.31 15.54
CA TYR A 59 -13.93 7.79 16.31
C TYR A 59 -15.27 8.06 15.60
N ASP A 60 -15.48 9.28 15.14
CA ASP A 60 -16.74 9.69 14.50
C ASP A 60 -16.96 8.97 13.15
N ALA A 61 -15.90 8.79 12.38
CA ALA A 61 -15.98 8.05 11.12
C ALA A 61 -16.36 6.57 11.33
N TRP A 62 -15.86 5.93 12.37
CA TRP A 62 -16.29 4.59 12.73
C TRP A 62 -17.76 4.54 13.17
N LEU A 63 -18.21 5.55 13.90
CA LEU A 63 -19.60 5.65 14.35
C LEU A 63 -20.56 5.87 13.16
N GLU A 64 -20.19 6.70 12.19
CA GLU A 64 -20.96 6.92 10.95
C GLU A 64 -21.12 5.64 10.11
N MET A 65 -20.17 4.72 10.20
CA MET A 65 -20.24 3.41 9.56
C MET A 65 -21.02 2.36 10.34
N ASP A 66 -21.65 2.72 11.47
CA ASP A 66 -22.28 1.81 12.43
C ASP A 66 -21.31 0.75 12.99
N LEU A 67 -20.06 1.16 13.19
CA LEU A 67 -18.98 0.37 13.75
C LEU A 67 -18.38 1.06 14.99
N PRO A 68 -19.11 1.13 16.12
CA PRO A 68 -18.63 1.82 17.29
C PRO A 68 -17.33 1.21 17.84
N VAL A 69 -16.42 2.07 18.28
CA VAL A 69 -15.18 1.66 18.92
C VAL A 69 -15.49 0.93 20.22
N ALA A 70 -14.87 -0.21 20.45
CA ALA A 70 -15.07 -1.03 21.64
C ALA A 70 -14.61 -0.27 22.90
N ARG A 71 -15.39 -0.37 23.99
CA ARG A 71 -15.03 0.25 25.26
C ARG A 71 -13.67 -0.26 25.75
N GLY A 72 -12.78 0.67 26.08
CA GLY A 72 -11.44 0.36 26.58
C GLY A 72 -10.37 0.24 25.48
N SER A 73 -10.73 0.37 24.19
CA SER A 73 -9.75 0.46 23.12
C SER A 73 -8.89 1.71 23.29
N LYS A 74 -7.60 1.55 23.05
CA LYS A 74 -6.63 2.66 23.10
C LYS A 74 -6.53 3.29 21.71
N GLY A 75 -6.80 4.59 21.64
CA GLY A 75 -6.59 5.34 20.40
C GLY A 75 -5.10 5.47 20.08
N ILE A 76 -4.78 5.38 18.81
CA ILE A 76 -3.44 5.57 18.25
C ILE A 76 -3.28 7.07 18.01
N ALA A 77 -2.27 7.68 18.63
CA ALA A 77 -1.99 9.11 18.48
C ALA A 77 -1.35 9.39 17.13
N VAL A 78 -1.92 10.31 16.34
CA VAL A 78 -1.40 10.77 15.06
C VAL A 78 -1.50 12.29 14.96
N PHE A 79 -0.77 12.87 14.03
CA PHE A 79 -0.87 14.30 13.74
C PHE A 79 -2.04 14.58 12.80
N PRO A 80 -2.90 15.56 13.11
CA PRO A 80 -4.06 15.89 12.27
C PRO A 80 -3.70 16.56 10.95
N SER A 81 -2.52 17.17 10.89
CA SER A 81 -1.96 17.79 9.69
C SER A 81 -0.51 17.35 9.50
N LYS A 82 0.03 17.59 8.31
CA LYS A 82 1.44 17.28 7.96
C LYS A 82 2.45 18.18 8.71
N ILE A 83 2.00 19.04 9.61
CA ILE A 83 2.82 20.02 10.31
C ILE A 83 3.00 19.61 11.77
N PHE A 84 4.25 19.38 12.17
CA PHE A 84 4.61 19.12 13.56
C PHE A 84 4.16 20.29 14.46
N GLY A 85 3.40 19.98 15.50
CA GLY A 85 3.05 20.96 16.54
C GLY A 85 1.62 21.48 16.52
N GLU A 86 0.78 21.12 15.55
CA GLU A 86 -0.63 21.54 15.51
C GLU A 86 -1.57 20.69 16.40
N GLY A 87 -1.01 19.85 17.23
CA GLY A 87 -1.78 19.00 18.14
C GLY A 87 -1.66 17.52 17.82
N VAL A 88 -2.48 16.75 18.47
CA VAL A 88 -2.55 15.28 18.34
C VAL A 88 -4.02 14.88 18.28
N THR A 89 -4.36 14.03 17.34
CA THR A 89 -5.66 13.37 17.28
C THR A 89 -5.49 11.87 17.48
N HIS A 90 -6.59 11.15 17.64
CA HIS A 90 -6.57 9.71 17.85
C HIS A 90 -7.37 9.00 16.75
N VAL A 91 -6.77 7.97 16.21
CA VAL A 91 -7.43 7.03 15.29
C VAL A 91 -7.52 5.66 15.93
N TYR A 92 -8.41 4.82 15.43
CA TYR A 92 -8.63 3.46 15.90
C TYR A 92 -8.55 2.50 14.74
N ASP A 93 -8.01 1.31 14.99
CA ASP A 93 -7.93 0.26 13.97
C ASP A 93 -9.26 -0.50 13.84
N ILE A 94 -9.52 -1.08 12.70
CA ILE A 94 -10.71 -1.92 12.43
C ILE A 94 -10.85 -3.09 13.43
N GLN A 95 -9.77 -3.49 14.09
CA GLN A 95 -9.80 -4.52 15.13
C GLN A 95 -10.39 -4.00 16.45
N ASP A 96 -10.43 -2.68 16.63
CA ASP A 96 -10.99 -2.04 17.83
C ASP A 96 -12.49 -1.77 17.73
N VAL A 97 -13.10 -2.00 16.55
CA VAL A 97 -14.51 -1.69 16.37
C VAL A 97 -15.38 -2.93 16.44
N LYS A 98 -16.63 -2.72 16.88
CA LYS A 98 -17.67 -3.73 17.00
C LYS A 98 -18.89 -3.28 16.18
N GLY A 99 -19.88 -4.15 16.05
CA GLY A 99 -21.09 -3.81 15.31
C GLY A 99 -21.24 -4.61 14.03
N GLN A 100 -22.35 -4.38 13.33
CA GLN A 100 -22.71 -5.05 12.07
C GLN A 100 -22.77 -4.06 10.90
N GLY A 101 -22.20 -2.88 11.07
CA GLY A 101 -22.11 -1.87 10.02
C GLY A 101 -21.28 -2.30 8.82
N ILE A 102 -21.25 -1.46 7.80
CA ILE A 102 -20.50 -1.73 6.57
C ILE A 102 -19.01 -1.54 6.84
N ARG A 103 -18.28 -2.65 6.86
CA ARG A 103 -16.83 -2.60 7.03
C ARG A 103 -16.15 -1.99 5.80
N PRO A 104 -15.15 -1.13 5.99
CA PRO A 104 -14.33 -0.62 4.89
C PRO A 104 -13.77 -1.74 4.04
N TRP A 105 -13.73 -1.50 2.73
CA TRP A 105 -13.17 -2.46 1.80
C TRP A 105 -11.66 -2.60 2.01
N ASN A 106 -11.24 -3.80 2.41
CA ASN A 106 -9.84 -4.14 2.59
C ASN A 106 -9.47 -5.23 1.57
N TRP A 107 -8.79 -4.83 0.52
CA TRP A 107 -8.42 -5.71 -0.57
C TRP A 107 -7.20 -6.57 -0.26
N GLN A 108 -7.16 -7.74 -0.86
CA GLN A 108 -6.03 -8.66 -0.78
C GLN A 108 -5.77 -9.26 -2.15
N VAL A 109 -4.49 -9.36 -2.53
CA VAL A 109 -4.07 -10.11 -3.71
C VAL A 109 -3.95 -11.59 -3.34
N ASN A 110 -4.61 -12.44 -4.11
CA ASN A 110 -4.63 -13.88 -3.90
C ASN A 110 -4.56 -14.63 -5.23
N GLY A 111 -4.50 -15.96 -5.20
CA GLY A 111 -4.39 -16.78 -6.40
C GLY A 111 -5.49 -16.55 -7.46
N THR A 112 -6.66 -16.10 -7.02
CA THR A 112 -7.82 -15.92 -7.91
C THR A 112 -7.80 -14.56 -8.63
N ASN A 113 -7.35 -13.50 -7.98
CA ASN A 113 -7.38 -12.14 -8.56
C ASN A 113 -6.03 -11.66 -9.09
N ARG A 114 -4.93 -12.31 -8.72
CA ARG A 114 -3.56 -11.98 -9.11
C ARG A 114 -3.37 -11.88 -10.63
N ARG A 115 -3.91 -12.84 -11.39
CA ARG A 115 -3.82 -12.85 -12.86
C ARG A 115 -4.65 -11.72 -13.48
N LEU A 116 -5.84 -11.46 -12.95
CA LEU A 116 -6.68 -10.36 -13.41
C LEU A 116 -6.00 -9.03 -13.14
N LEU A 117 -5.49 -8.84 -11.93
CA LEU A 117 -4.73 -7.63 -11.59
C LEU A 117 -3.56 -7.41 -12.57
N ALA A 118 -2.78 -8.44 -12.86
CA ALA A 118 -1.65 -8.33 -13.78
C ALA A 118 -2.09 -7.94 -15.19
N ARG A 119 -3.15 -8.56 -15.71
CA ARG A 119 -3.68 -8.27 -17.05
C ARG A 119 -4.28 -6.89 -17.19
N GLU A 120 -4.91 -6.38 -16.12
CA GLU A 120 -5.52 -5.06 -16.12
C GLU A 120 -4.50 -3.93 -15.90
N LEU A 121 -3.50 -4.17 -15.06
CA LEU A 121 -2.60 -3.10 -14.62
C LEU A 121 -1.30 -3.04 -15.42
N PHE A 122 -0.71 -4.18 -15.78
CA PHE A 122 0.58 -4.27 -16.48
C PHE A 122 0.63 -5.45 -17.51
N PRO A 123 -0.28 -5.47 -18.49
CA PRO A 123 -0.44 -6.61 -19.39
C PRO A 123 0.82 -6.96 -20.15
N GLU A 124 1.53 -5.97 -20.70
CA GLU A 124 2.74 -6.18 -21.49
C GLU A 124 3.89 -6.76 -20.67
N ILE A 125 4.10 -6.22 -19.46
CA ILE A 125 5.12 -6.72 -18.54
C ILE A 125 4.79 -8.14 -18.11
N TYR A 126 3.51 -8.42 -17.82
CA TYR A 126 3.08 -9.76 -17.41
C TYR A 126 3.24 -10.79 -18.51
N GLU A 127 3.02 -10.43 -19.78
CA GLU A 127 3.26 -11.31 -20.92
C GLU A 127 4.75 -11.63 -21.12
N GLN A 128 5.65 -10.74 -20.74
CA GLN A 128 7.10 -10.96 -20.79
C GLN A 128 7.59 -11.81 -19.62
N GLU A 129 7.23 -11.41 -18.39
CA GLU A 129 7.76 -12.00 -17.16
C GLU A 129 7.08 -13.33 -16.78
N LYS A 130 5.82 -13.53 -17.18
CA LYS A 130 4.98 -14.73 -16.89
C LYS A 130 4.76 -15.02 -15.40
N LYS A 131 5.47 -14.34 -14.48
CA LYS A 131 5.35 -14.49 -13.05
C LYS A 131 4.89 -13.19 -12.41
N PHE A 132 3.86 -13.26 -11.60
CA PHE A 132 3.26 -12.09 -10.95
C PHE A 132 4.27 -11.27 -10.12
N LYS A 133 5.13 -11.94 -9.35
CA LYS A 133 6.18 -11.25 -8.56
C LYS A 133 7.08 -10.41 -9.45
N ASN A 134 7.68 -11.00 -10.49
CA ASN A 134 8.60 -10.31 -11.38
C ASN A 134 7.90 -9.17 -12.12
N SER A 135 6.65 -9.40 -12.55
CA SER A 135 5.86 -8.37 -13.25
C SER A 135 5.52 -7.20 -12.33
N LEU A 136 5.20 -7.46 -11.07
CA LEU A 136 4.92 -6.42 -10.09
C LEU A 136 6.18 -5.62 -9.75
N ASP A 137 7.32 -6.27 -9.57
CA ASP A 137 8.61 -5.62 -9.36
C ASP A 137 8.96 -4.72 -10.57
N ALA A 138 8.93 -5.26 -11.78
CA ALA A 138 9.22 -4.51 -13.00
C ALA A 138 8.27 -3.32 -13.19
N PHE A 139 6.97 -3.52 -12.97
CA PHE A 139 5.97 -2.45 -13.00
C PHE A 139 6.27 -1.37 -11.98
N THR A 140 6.59 -1.75 -10.75
CA THR A 140 6.89 -0.80 -9.67
C THR A 140 8.14 0.01 -9.99
N ARG A 141 9.23 -0.64 -10.38
CA ARG A 141 10.49 0.03 -10.77
C ARG A 141 10.27 1.01 -11.93
N THR A 142 9.58 0.58 -12.97
CA THR A 142 9.27 1.45 -14.12
C THR A 142 8.50 2.69 -13.70
N ASN A 143 7.48 2.53 -12.83
CA ASN A 143 6.71 3.68 -12.34
C ASN A 143 7.53 4.61 -11.45
N VAL A 144 8.41 4.07 -10.59
CA VAL A 144 9.29 4.89 -9.74
C VAL A 144 10.24 5.71 -10.61
N TRP A 145 10.90 5.08 -11.58
CA TRP A 145 11.81 5.78 -12.50
C TRP A 145 11.08 6.86 -13.30
N PHE A 146 9.90 6.54 -13.84
CA PHE A 146 9.07 7.52 -14.54
C PHE A 146 8.74 8.74 -13.65
N MET A 147 8.33 8.50 -12.40
CA MET A 147 8.03 9.59 -11.46
C MET A 147 9.29 10.42 -11.10
N ILE A 148 10.46 9.80 -11.00
CA ILE A 148 11.73 10.52 -10.76
C ILE A 148 12.09 11.41 -11.95
N GLU A 149 11.89 10.94 -13.17
CA GLU A 149 12.22 11.65 -14.41
C GLU A 149 11.24 12.79 -14.71
N GLU A 150 9.95 12.57 -14.46
CA GLU A 150 8.89 13.53 -14.84
C GLU A 150 8.59 14.57 -13.75
N GLU A 151 8.94 14.30 -12.49
CA GLU A 151 8.61 15.20 -11.38
C GLU A 151 9.85 15.88 -10.82
N ASP A 152 10.10 17.11 -11.25
CA ASP A 152 11.22 17.96 -10.80
C ASP A 152 11.41 18.02 -9.28
N GLU A 153 10.31 17.98 -8.51
CA GLU A 153 10.38 18.03 -7.05
C GLU A 153 10.97 16.75 -6.44
N ILE A 154 10.69 15.59 -7.06
CA ILE A 154 11.27 14.31 -6.64
C ILE A 154 12.76 14.31 -6.97
N LEU A 155 13.13 14.70 -8.18
CA LEU A 155 14.52 14.79 -8.61
C LEU A 155 15.33 15.76 -7.71
N LYS A 156 14.81 16.96 -7.43
CA LYS A 156 15.42 17.92 -6.51
C LYS A 156 15.57 17.37 -5.09
N SER A 157 14.61 16.57 -4.64
CA SER A 157 14.65 15.94 -3.33
C SER A 157 15.75 14.88 -3.25
N LEU A 158 15.95 14.07 -4.30
CA LEU A 158 17.02 13.08 -4.41
C LEU A 158 18.39 13.76 -4.47
N GLN A 159 18.55 14.81 -5.27
CA GLN A 159 19.79 15.59 -5.34
C GLN A 159 20.14 16.19 -3.98
N LYS A 160 19.15 16.70 -3.25
CA LYS A 160 19.36 17.23 -1.91
C LYS A 160 19.77 16.16 -0.91
N LEU A 161 19.22 14.94 -1.02
CA LEU A 161 19.63 13.80 -0.21
C LEU A 161 21.08 13.42 -0.49
N ALA A 162 21.50 13.38 -1.74
CA ALA A 162 22.88 13.08 -2.12
C ALA A 162 23.86 14.08 -1.52
N VAL A 163 23.50 15.38 -1.50
CA VAL A 163 24.32 16.43 -0.85
C VAL A 163 24.42 16.21 0.67
N LEU A 164 23.34 15.83 1.33
CA LEU A 164 23.30 15.63 2.79
C LEU A 164 24.11 14.40 3.25
N THR A 165 24.31 13.43 2.38
CA THR A 165 25.08 12.21 2.71
C THR A 165 26.59 12.34 2.52
N GLY A 166 27.11 13.48 2.03
CA GLY A 166 28.55 13.85 2.02
C GLY A 166 29.31 13.45 0.74
N GLU A 167 30.65 13.49 0.76
CA GLU A 167 31.54 13.46 -0.40
C GLU A 167 31.37 12.27 -1.34
N GLY A 168 31.48 12.50 -2.67
CA GLY A 168 31.35 11.48 -3.73
C GLY A 168 29.95 11.43 -4.34
N GLN A 169 29.42 12.56 -4.76
CA GLN A 169 28.02 12.80 -5.15
C GLN A 169 27.40 11.73 -6.06
N GLU A 170 28.06 11.33 -7.14
CA GLU A 170 27.46 10.44 -8.15
C GLU A 170 27.24 9.01 -7.64
N VAL A 171 28.22 8.45 -6.92
CA VAL A 171 28.13 7.09 -6.37
C VAL A 171 27.05 7.01 -5.29
N LYS A 172 26.94 8.03 -4.45
CA LYS A 172 25.95 8.07 -3.38
C LYS A 172 24.54 8.36 -3.90
N GLU A 173 24.42 9.17 -4.94
CA GLU A 173 23.15 9.42 -5.61
C GLU A 173 22.57 8.12 -6.17
N ASN A 174 23.38 7.31 -6.83
CA ASN A 174 22.97 6.00 -7.33
C ASN A 174 22.57 5.04 -6.18
N GLN A 175 23.34 4.98 -5.09
CA GLN A 175 23.05 4.13 -3.94
C GLN A 175 21.75 4.56 -3.22
N ILE A 176 21.53 5.87 -3.04
CA ILE A 176 20.29 6.38 -2.45
C ILE A 176 19.10 6.09 -3.34
N THR A 177 19.26 6.28 -4.65
CA THR A 177 18.19 6.01 -5.63
C THR A 177 17.85 4.52 -5.63
N GLU A 178 18.85 3.63 -5.63
CA GLU A 178 18.63 2.19 -5.55
C GLU A 178 17.95 1.79 -4.24
N PHE A 179 18.41 2.31 -3.11
CA PHE A 179 17.79 2.10 -1.81
C PHE A 179 16.32 2.58 -1.79
N LEU A 180 16.04 3.76 -2.38
CA LEU A 180 14.69 4.30 -2.53
C LEU A 180 13.82 3.36 -3.35
N VAL A 181 14.28 2.96 -4.53
CA VAL A 181 13.56 2.05 -5.44
C VAL A 181 13.28 0.72 -4.76
N ASN A 182 14.27 0.09 -4.13
CA ASN A 182 14.10 -1.15 -3.38
C ASN A 182 13.09 -1.01 -2.25
N SER A 183 13.12 0.12 -1.51
CA SER A 183 12.18 0.39 -0.43
C SER A 183 10.74 0.52 -0.94
N VAL A 184 10.54 1.20 -2.07
CA VAL A 184 9.21 1.31 -2.71
C VAL A 184 8.74 -0.06 -3.19
N CYS A 185 9.59 -0.84 -3.88
CA CYS A 185 9.27 -2.20 -4.33
C CYS A 185 8.83 -3.08 -3.16
N TYR A 186 9.60 -3.10 -2.07
CA TYR A 186 9.28 -3.92 -0.91
C TYR A 186 7.94 -3.52 -0.26
N ALA A 187 7.66 -2.23 -0.11
CA ALA A 187 6.39 -1.76 0.45
C ALA A 187 5.19 -2.17 -0.43
N VAL A 188 5.29 -2.02 -1.76
CA VAL A 188 4.25 -2.40 -2.72
C VAL A 188 4.05 -3.92 -2.75
N GLU A 189 5.12 -4.68 -2.84
CA GLU A 189 5.09 -6.15 -2.84
C GLU A 189 4.51 -6.71 -1.56
N SER A 190 4.96 -6.20 -0.41
CA SER A 190 4.45 -6.58 0.90
C SER A 190 2.94 -6.33 1.00
N ARG A 191 2.43 -5.21 0.45
CA ARG A 191 0.98 -4.93 0.39
C ARG A 191 0.24 -5.92 -0.50
N CYS A 192 0.90 -6.45 -1.51
CA CYS A 192 0.36 -7.50 -2.40
C CYS A 192 0.57 -8.94 -1.87
N GLY A 193 1.05 -9.08 -0.63
CA GLY A 193 1.28 -10.39 0.00
C GLY A 193 2.52 -11.12 -0.54
N ILE A 194 3.48 -10.37 -1.10
CA ILE A 194 4.77 -10.88 -1.54
C ILE A 194 5.83 -10.43 -0.54
N ARG A 195 6.70 -11.35 -0.15
CA ARG A 195 7.89 -11.05 0.64
C ARG A 195 9.11 -11.29 -0.23
N ASP A 196 9.87 -10.24 -0.49
CA ASP A 196 11.14 -10.33 -1.22
C ASP A 196 12.33 -10.11 -0.29
N ASP A 197 12.99 -11.20 0.09
CA ASP A 197 14.16 -11.17 0.96
C ASP A 197 15.45 -10.92 0.15
N THR A 198 15.38 -10.76 -1.19
CA THR A 198 16.55 -10.55 -2.05
C THR A 198 16.91 -9.08 -2.23
N LEU A 199 16.03 -8.16 -1.86
CA LEU A 199 16.27 -6.73 -1.94
C LEU A 199 17.27 -6.28 -0.89
N ASP A 200 18.27 -5.51 -1.31
CA ASP A 200 19.34 -4.98 -0.46
C ASP A 200 18.91 -3.69 0.23
N PHE A 201 19.06 -3.65 1.54
CA PHE A 201 18.81 -2.50 2.40
C PHE A 201 20.00 -2.14 3.30
N SER A 202 21.19 -2.67 3.02
CA SER A 202 22.40 -2.44 3.81
C SER A 202 22.71 -0.96 4.01
N PHE A 203 22.29 -0.12 3.08
CA PHE A 203 22.46 1.33 3.13
C PHE A 203 21.69 2.01 4.28
N ILE A 204 20.66 1.35 4.87
CA ILE A 204 19.86 1.93 5.96
C ILE A 204 20.71 2.23 7.20
N CYS A 205 21.72 1.40 7.50
CA CYS A 205 22.58 1.60 8.66
C CYS A 205 23.37 2.91 8.60
N GLY A 206 23.62 3.44 7.39
CA GLY A 206 24.24 4.74 7.20
C GLY A 206 23.33 5.93 7.52
N PHE A 207 22.02 5.72 7.67
CA PHE A 207 21.06 6.77 8.01
C PHE A 207 20.86 6.96 9.52
N SER A 208 21.30 6.01 10.34
CA SER A 208 21.11 6.06 11.80
C SER A 208 21.74 7.32 12.44
N GLU A 209 22.75 7.90 11.79
CA GLU A 209 23.44 9.10 12.25
C GLU A 209 22.86 10.41 11.67
N ASN A 210 21.93 10.33 10.71
CA ASN A 210 21.35 11.48 10.03
C ASN A 210 19.82 11.38 9.89
N GLU A 211 19.13 11.81 10.94
CA GLU A 211 17.67 11.82 11.02
C GLU A 211 17.02 12.58 9.85
N GLU A 212 17.60 13.68 9.39
CA GLU A 212 17.08 14.47 8.27
C GLU A 212 17.10 13.67 6.95
N VAL A 213 18.16 12.89 6.71
CA VAL A 213 18.26 12.02 5.53
C VAL A 213 17.20 10.93 5.60
N LEU A 214 17.06 10.26 6.73
CA LEU A 214 16.06 9.22 6.92
C LEU A 214 14.64 9.77 6.75
N TYR A 215 14.33 10.91 7.35
CA TYR A 215 13.03 11.56 7.22
C TYR A 215 12.69 11.89 5.76
N ARG A 216 13.62 12.49 5.02
CA ARG A 216 13.42 12.83 3.61
C ARG A 216 13.25 11.60 2.74
N THR A 217 14.10 10.59 2.94
CA THR A 217 14.00 9.32 2.21
C THR A 217 12.66 8.63 2.51
N GLY A 218 12.30 8.53 3.79
CA GLY A 218 11.04 7.92 4.20
C GLY A 218 9.81 8.61 3.61
N ARG A 219 9.85 9.96 3.52
CA ARG A 219 8.78 10.72 2.85
C ARG A 219 8.67 10.39 1.37
N LEU A 220 9.78 10.28 0.65
CA LEU A 220 9.78 9.89 -0.76
C LEU A 220 9.25 8.45 -0.93
N VAL A 221 9.74 7.51 -0.12
CA VAL A 221 9.26 6.12 -0.15
C VAL A 221 7.75 6.07 0.10
N SER A 222 7.26 6.76 1.13
CA SER A 222 5.82 6.81 1.47
C SER A 222 4.99 7.41 0.33
N HIS A 223 5.47 8.51 -0.28
CA HIS A 223 4.78 9.16 -1.39
C HIS A 223 4.70 8.26 -2.63
N LEU A 224 5.82 7.70 -3.06
CA LEU A 224 5.92 6.89 -4.27
C LEU A 224 5.16 5.56 -4.12
N SER A 225 5.40 4.84 -3.01
CA SER A 225 4.70 3.58 -2.74
C SER A 225 3.21 3.78 -2.58
N GLY A 226 2.78 4.86 -1.91
CA GLY A 226 1.38 5.21 -1.72
C GLY A 226 0.65 5.41 -3.06
N ARG A 227 1.26 6.11 -4.02
CA ARG A 227 0.69 6.32 -5.37
C ARG A 227 0.52 5.01 -6.12
N ILE A 228 1.54 4.15 -6.10
CA ILE A 228 1.50 2.85 -6.79
C ILE A 228 0.47 1.92 -6.14
N VAL A 229 0.46 1.82 -4.81
CA VAL A 229 -0.52 1.00 -4.08
C VAL A 229 -1.95 1.52 -4.30
N LEU A 230 -2.15 2.83 -4.38
CA LEU A 230 -3.46 3.41 -4.69
C LEU A 230 -3.93 3.04 -6.10
N GLN A 231 -3.03 3.01 -7.08
CA GLN A 231 -3.34 2.55 -8.44
C GLN A 231 -3.75 1.06 -8.44
N ILE A 232 -3.00 0.21 -7.73
CA ILE A 232 -3.34 -1.20 -7.54
C ILE A 232 -4.71 -1.35 -6.85
N ALA A 233 -4.97 -0.57 -5.79
CA ALA A 233 -6.23 -0.60 -5.06
C ALA A 233 -7.43 -0.23 -5.96
N ARG A 234 -7.29 0.80 -6.80
CA ARG A 234 -8.33 1.20 -7.77
C ARG A 234 -8.63 0.08 -8.77
N THR A 235 -7.59 -0.55 -9.33
CA THR A 235 -7.74 -1.69 -10.25
C THR A 235 -8.42 -2.87 -9.55
N MET A 236 -8.00 -3.20 -8.33
CA MET A 236 -8.64 -4.25 -7.53
C MET A 236 -10.13 -3.98 -7.25
N LYS A 237 -10.48 -2.72 -6.98
CA LYS A 237 -11.88 -2.32 -6.78
C LYS A 237 -12.71 -2.54 -8.04
N ASN A 238 -12.18 -2.20 -9.21
CA ASN A 238 -12.85 -2.41 -10.49
C ASN A 238 -13.07 -3.91 -10.76
N ILE A 239 -12.05 -4.73 -10.57
CA ILE A 239 -12.13 -6.20 -10.70
C ILE A 239 -13.22 -6.77 -9.76
N ASP A 240 -13.29 -6.32 -8.52
CA ASP A 240 -14.32 -6.79 -7.56
C ASP A 240 -15.74 -6.35 -7.97
N LEU A 241 -15.89 -5.13 -8.49
CA LEU A 241 -17.19 -4.62 -8.99
C LEU A 241 -17.68 -5.40 -10.20
N GLU A 242 -16.82 -5.66 -11.19
CA GLU A 242 -17.15 -6.45 -12.38
C GLU A 242 -17.57 -7.88 -12.00
N ARG A 243 -16.83 -8.50 -11.08
CA ARG A 243 -17.20 -9.81 -10.57
C ARG A 243 -18.57 -9.83 -9.89
N ARG A 244 -18.86 -8.84 -9.05
CA ARG A 244 -20.20 -8.76 -8.40
C ARG A 244 -21.32 -8.56 -9.42
N GLN A 245 -21.10 -7.77 -10.46
CA GLN A 245 -22.07 -7.56 -11.52
C GLN A 245 -22.31 -8.86 -12.32
N TYR A 246 -21.25 -9.58 -12.66
CA TYR A 246 -21.36 -10.85 -13.39
C TYR A 246 -22.14 -11.88 -12.59
N TYR A 247 -21.75 -12.17 -11.36
CA TYR A 247 -22.45 -13.14 -10.50
C TYR A 247 -23.81 -12.66 -10.00
N GLY A 248 -24.05 -11.35 -9.93
CA GLY A 248 -25.34 -10.78 -9.59
C GLY A 248 -26.38 -10.89 -10.72
N ARG A 249 -25.94 -10.92 -11.99
CA ARG A 249 -26.81 -11.18 -13.16
C ARG A 249 -27.23 -12.64 -13.24
N ASP A 250 -26.32 -13.56 -12.97
CA ASP A 250 -26.62 -15.01 -12.95
C ASP A 250 -27.70 -15.40 -11.93
N ARG A 251 -27.71 -14.72 -10.77
CA ARG A 251 -28.75 -14.96 -9.75
C ARG A 251 -30.14 -14.43 -10.12
N ARG A 252 -30.24 -13.46 -11.03
CA ARG A 252 -31.52 -12.86 -11.46
C ARG A 252 -32.12 -13.52 -12.69
N ASN A 253 -31.33 -14.31 -13.43
CA ASN A 253 -31.79 -15.12 -14.54
C ASN A 253 -31.31 -16.56 -14.33
N PRO A 254 -32.05 -17.40 -13.59
CA PRO A 254 -31.79 -18.84 -13.60
C PRO A 254 -32.28 -19.36 -14.97
N VAL A 255 -31.36 -19.38 -15.93
CA VAL A 255 -31.58 -20.13 -17.17
C VAL A 255 -31.78 -21.60 -16.77
N GLN A 256 -32.94 -22.10 -17.02
CA GLN A 256 -33.26 -23.52 -16.86
C GLN A 256 -32.22 -24.37 -17.59
N GLY A 257 -31.55 -25.20 -16.83
CA GLY A 257 -30.92 -26.44 -17.32
C GLY A 257 -29.60 -26.26 -18.02
N ASN A 258 -28.53 -26.32 -17.23
CA ASN A 258 -27.44 -27.24 -17.53
C ASN A 258 -26.67 -27.53 -16.25
N GLU A 259 -26.64 -28.76 -15.88
CA GLU A 259 -25.92 -29.31 -14.74
C GLU A 259 -24.40 -29.01 -14.89
N TRP A 260 -23.90 -27.98 -14.21
CA TRP A 260 -22.48 -27.88 -13.96
C TRP A 260 -22.16 -28.80 -12.79
N ARG A 261 -21.66 -29.98 -13.13
CA ARG A 261 -21.04 -30.88 -12.16
C ARG A 261 -19.95 -30.07 -11.44
N THR A 262 -20.09 -29.96 -10.14
CA THR A 262 -19.04 -29.53 -9.25
C THR A 262 -17.93 -30.58 -9.33
N ASP A 263 -16.92 -30.30 -10.16
CA ASP A 263 -15.69 -31.09 -10.19
C ASP A 263 -14.88 -30.77 -8.94
N THR A 264 -15.04 -31.60 -7.93
CA THR A 264 -14.28 -31.59 -6.69
C THR A 264 -12.86 -32.14 -6.86
N SER A 265 -12.40 -32.36 -8.09
CA SER A 265 -11.08 -32.93 -8.40
C SER A 265 -9.93 -31.95 -8.53
N LEU A 266 -10.14 -30.63 -8.33
CA LEU A 266 -9.05 -29.62 -8.38
C LEU A 266 -8.36 -29.37 -7.04
N ARG A 267 -8.32 -30.37 -6.16
CA ARG A 267 -7.31 -30.42 -5.09
C ARG A 267 -6.11 -31.24 -5.60
N GLY A 268 -5.06 -30.53 -5.96
CA GLY A 268 -3.74 -31.13 -6.17
C GLY A 268 -3.36 -31.35 -7.61
N ARG A 269 -2.80 -30.33 -8.24
CA ARG A 269 -1.70 -30.42 -9.20
C ARG A 269 -1.09 -29.04 -9.37
N ASP A 270 -0.06 -28.81 -8.59
CA ASP A 270 0.97 -27.82 -8.88
C ASP A 270 1.80 -28.31 -10.07
N GLU A 271 2.24 -27.34 -10.87
CA GLU A 271 3.36 -27.43 -11.79
C GLU A 271 3.28 -28.46 -12.94
N ARG A 272 2.40 -28.20 -13.91
CA ARG A 272 2.74 -28.39 -15.35
C ARG A 272 1.65 -27.73 -16.20
N GLY A 273 2.09 -26.78 -17.06
CA GLY A 273 1.21 -25.98 -17.89
C GLY A 273 0.42 -26.82 -18.88
N GLU A 274 -0.82 -26.41 -19.05
CA GLU A 274 -1.49 -26.39 -20.35
C GLU A 274 -2.77 -25.56 -20.22
N ASP A 275 -2.97 -24.67 -21.17
CA ASP A 275 -4.00 -23.65 -21.26
C ASP A 275 -5.38 -24.28 -21.48
N ALA A 276 -6.30 -24.10 -20.54
CA ALA A 276 -7.73 -24.27 -20.81
C ALA A 276 -8.33 -22.87 -20.98
N GLY A 277 -8.71 -22.56 -22.22
CA GLY A 277 -9.20 -21.27 -22.67
C GLY A 277 -10.33 -20.70 -21.83
N VAL A 278 -10.13 -19.47 -21.37
CA VAL A 278 -11.16 -18.60 -20.79
C VAL A 278 -11.78 -17.81 -21.95
N PRO A 279 -13.11 -17.71 -22.07
CA PRO A 279 -13.74 -16.92 -23.13
C PRO A 279 -13.41 -15.44 -22.98
N GLU A 280 -13.05 -14.78 -24.09
CA GLU A 280 -12.80 -13.35 -24.17
C GLU A 280 -14.03 -12.53 -23.74
N PRO A 281 -13.84 -11.44 -22.97
CA PRO A 281 -14.90 -10.50 -22.69
C PRO A 281 -15.14 -9.59 -23.90
N LEU A 282 -16.40 -9.54 -24.34
CA LEU A 282 -16.90 -8.60 -25.35
C LEU A 282 -16.69 -7.15 -24.87
N ARG A 283 -15.96 -6.37 -25.66
CA ARG A 283 -15.88 -4.91 -25.52
C ARG A 283 -17.25 -4.29 -25.77
N GLN A 284 -17.79 -3.60 -24.80
CA GLN A 284 -18.92 -2.69 -24.96
C GLN A 284 -18.61 -1.29 -24.49
N ASP A 285 -19.12 -0.35 -25.29
CA ASP A 285 -18.97 1.10 -25.24
C ASP A 285 -19.20 1.75 -23.88
N ARG A 286 -18.40 2.77 -23.60
CA ARG A 286 -18.55 3.69 -22.48
C ARG A 286 -19.69 4.66 -22.75
N SER A 287 -20.75 4.63 -21.95
CA SER A 287 -21.64 5.77 -21.77
C SER A 287 -21.94 6.00 -20.30
N THR A 288 -21.45 7.12 -19.85
CA THR A 288 -21.91 8.04 -18.78
C THR A 288 -23.03 7.60 -17.85
N GLY A 289 -22.76 7.65 -16.53
CA GLY A 289 -23.82 7.71 -15.53
C GLY A 289 -23.37 7.63 -14.08
N ASN A 290 -23.42 8.77 -13.41
CA ASN A 290 -23.50 9.00 -11.96
C ASN A 290 -22.40 8.43 -11.05
N GLU A 291 -21.46 9.29 -10.74
CA GLU A 291 -20.60 9.20 -9.56
C GLU A 291 -21.44 9.46 -8.29
N GLU A 292 -21.86 8.40 -7.62
CA GLU A 292 -22.24 8.51 -6.21
C GLU A 292 -20.96 8.70 -5.39
N LYS A 293 -20.82 9.91 -4.86
CA LYS A 293 -19.81 10.29 -3.87
C LYS A 293 -20.02 9.49 -2.58
N ILE A 294 -19.42 8.32 -2.47
CA ILE A 294 -19.13 7.71 -1.19
C ILE A 294 -17.70 8.10 -0.84
N GLY A 295 -17.55 9.34 -0.35
CA GLY A 295 -16.30 9.85 0.20
C GLY A 295 -16.10 9.26 1.59
N TYR A 296 -15.31 8.21 1.70
CA TYR A 296 -14.75 7.83 2.99
C TYR A 296 -13.62 8.81 3.31
N ASN A 297 -13.85 9.71 4.28
CA ASN A 297 -12.79 10.48 4.93
C ASN A 297 -11.91 9.54 5.77
N ILE A 298 -11.10 8.74 5.09
CA ILE A 298 -9.93 8.13 5.69
C ILE A 298 -8.90 9.26 5.77
N VAL A 299 -8.26 9.43 6.92
CA VAL A 299 -7.21 10.44 7.14
C VAL A 299 -6.21 10.40 6.00
N GLY A 300 -6.30 11.36 5.08
CA GLY A 300 -5.43 11.42 3.89
C GLY A 300 -6.13 12.01 2.67
N ASN A 301 -6.48 13.30 2.70
CA ASN A 301 -6.72 14.06 1.48
C ASN A 301 -5.36 14.40 0.88
N TYR A 302 -5.04 13.79 -0.24
CA TYR A 302 -4.03 14.28 -1.17
C TYR A 302 -4.72 15.26 -2.12
N GLU A 303 -4.61 16.55 -1.87
CA GLU A 303 -4.55 17.62 -2.86
C GLU A 303 -3.09 18.01 -3.07
#